data_5d0dfaf7222158ede8364a858d1e8f30
#
_entry.id   5d0dfaf7222158ede8364a858d1e8f30
#
_cell.length_a   1.000
_cell.length_b   1.000
_cell.length_c   1.000
_cell.angle_alpha   90.00
_cell.angle_beta   90.00
_cell.angle_gamma   90.00
#
_symmetry.space_group_name_H-M   'P 1'
#
loop_
_entity.id
_entity.type
_entity.pdbx_description
1 polymer ?
#
loop_
_entity_poly.entity_id
_entity_poly.type
_entity_poly.pdbx_seq_one_letter_code
_entity_poly.pdbx_strand_id
1 'polypeptide(L)'
;MVVQPETILKWHRAGFRLFWRHRSKSRNAPRLTPDKIALIRDMAKRNRLWGAERIRGELLKFGVQVSKRTIQKYMKDVRSRSGGQSWATFLANHADATWACDFIQAYNILFWQVYAFFIVHMGSRKVVYAAACRNPTQEWTAQQLRNATMDGEAPNILLRDRDDKFGASFDHVAKGVGIRVIKTGVRAPDMNAVAERFVGSARREILDHVIVLDDQHLGRLVAQYKAYFNEARPHQGIGQRIPGKPAVTIDITKPILATPVLGGLHHDYRRAA
;
A
#
# COMPACT_ATOMS: atom_id res chain seq x y z
N MET A 1 43.77 34.65 -16.95
CA MET A 1 42.30 34.48 -17.06
C MET A 1 41.86 33.47 -16.01
N VAL A 2 41.21 33.89 -14.96
CA VAL A 2 40.78 32.99 -13.87
C VAL A 2 39.38 32.46 -14.24
N VAL A 3 39.28 31.15 -14.48
CA VAL A 3 38.01 30.51 -14.81
C VAL A 3 37.37 30.03 -13.52
N GLN A 4 36.08 30.31 -13.32
CA GLN A 4 35.35 29.87 -12.11
C GLN A 4 35.21 28.34 -12.07
N PRO A 5 35.26 27.73 -10.88
CA PRO A 5 35.18 26.27 -10.72
C PRO A 5 33.92 25.64 -11.37
N GLU A 6 32.79 26.35 -11.32
CA GLU A 6 31.54 25.90 -11.94
C GLU A 6 31.65 25.78 -13.48
N THR A 7 32.44 26.66 -14.11
CA THR A 7 32.66 26.62 -15.55
C THR A 7 33.47 25.38 -15.96
N ILE A 8 34.47 25.01 -15.16
CA ILE A 8 35.27 23.80 -15.38
C ILE A 8 34.38 22.56 -15.21
N LEU A 9 33.58 22.52 -14.17
CA LEU A 9 32.63 21.39 -13.93
C LEU A 9 31.61 21.29 -15.05
N LYS A 10 31.11 22.39 -15.58
CA LYS A 10 30.18 22.44 -16.71
C LYS A 10 30.82 21.88 -17.98
N TRP A 11 32.03 22.27 -18.27
CA TRP A 11 32.80 21.76 -19.42
C TRP A 11 33.11 20.27 -19.28
N HIS A 12 33.54 19.84 -18.08
CA HIS A 12 33.79 18.44 -17.81
C HIS A 12 32.54 17.58 -18.01
N ARG A 13 31.38 18.01 -17.47
CA ARG A 13 30.09 17.30 -17.66
C ARG A 13 29.64 17.28 -19.11
N ALA A 14 29.90 18.35 -19.88
CA ALA A 14 29.60 18.42 -21.30
C ALA A 14 30.50 17.46 -22.10
N GLY A 15 31.82 17.52 -21.86
CA GLY A 15 32.79 16.62 -22.48
C GLY A 15 32.54 15.14 -22.16
N PHE A 16 32.25 14.85 -20.90
CA PHE A 16 31.90 13.49 -20.46
C PHE A 16 30.65 12.98 -21.20
N ARG A 17 29.58 13.79 -21.31
CA ARG A 17 28.39 13.41 -22.08
C ARG A 17 28.67 13.21 -23.56
N LEU A 18 29.50 14.06 -24.19
CA LEU A 18 29.90 13.91 -25.58
C LEU A 18 30.72 12.63 -25.81
N PHE A 19 31.74 12.40 -24.95
CA PHE A 19 32.58 11.22 -25.01
C PHE A 19 31.74 9.92 -24.90
N TRP A 20 30.88 9.84 -23.90
CA TRP A 20 30.05 8.65 -23.72
C TRP A 20 28.95 8.51 -24.78
N ARG A 21 28.39 9.61 -25.28
CA ARG A 21 27.45 9.58 -26.41
C ARG A 21 28.09 9.06 -27.70
N HIS A 22 29.38 9.38 -27.93
CA HIS A 22 30.13 8.84 -29.06
C HIS A 22 30.50 7.38 -28.89
N ARG A 23 30.94 7.00 -27.69
CA ARG A 23 31.35 5.63 -27.36
C ARG A 23 30.17 4.66 -27.14
N SER A 24 29.05 5.16 -26.66
CA SER A 24 27.81 4.40 -26.47
C SER A 24 26.90 4.37 -27.72
N LYS A 25 27.39 4.81 -28.88
CA LYS A 25 26.68 4.53 -30.13
C LYS A 25 26.50 3.02 -30.22
N SER A 26 25.27 2.58 -29.99
CA SER A 26 24.87 1.20 -30.10
C SER A 26 25.36 0.66 -31.44
N ARG A 27 26.29 -0.28 -31.42
CA ARG A 27 26.46 -1.16 -32.58
C ARG A 27 25.05 -1.68 -32.87
N ASN A 28 24.56 -1.44 -34.09
CA ASN A 28 23.26 -1.95 -34.54
C ASN A 28 23.22 -3.44 -34.22
N ALA A 29 22.66 -3.80 -33.06
CA ALA A 29 22.43 -5.19 -32.75
C ALA A 29 21.57 -5.73 -33.87
N PRO A 30 21.90 -6.87 -34.47
CA PRO A 30 21.18 -7.40 -35.61
C PRO A 30 19.70 -7.46 -35.24
N ARG A 31 18.86 -6.80 -36.02
CA ARG A 31 17.42 -6.81 -35.79
C ARG A 31 16.93 -8.23 -35.90
N LEU A 32 16.11 -8.67 -34.97
CA LEU A 32 15.49 -9.99 -35.04
C LEU A 32 14.75 -10.11 -36.36
N THR A 33 14.92 -11.24 -37.05
CA THR A 33 14.19 -11.48 -38.29
C THR A 33 12.68 -11.54 -38.05
N PRO A 34 11.84 -11.15 -39.04
CA PRO A 34 10.38 -11.18 -38.88
C PRO A 34 9.85 -12.56 -38.46
N ASP A 35 10.44 -13.65 -38.95
CA ASP A 35 10.05 -15.02 -38.60
C ASP A 35 10.26 -15.33 -37.10
N LYS A 36 11.40 -14.91 -36.54
CA LYS A 36 11.66 -15.08 -35.12
C LYS A 36 10.71 -14.26 -34.23
N ILE A 37 10.30 -13.08 -34.71
CA ILE A 37 9.31 -12.24 -34.03
C ILE A 37 7.94 -12.92 -34.09
N ALA A 38 7.55 -13.46 -35.28
CA ALA A 38 6.31 -14.19 -35.44
C ALA A 38 6.25 -15.41 -34.52
N LEU A 39 7.35 -16.18 -34.45
CA LEU A 39 7.46 -17.34 -33.56
C LEU A 39 7.29 -16.95 -32.07
N ILE A 40 7.93 -15.88 -31.61
CA ILE A 40 7.76 -15.38 -30.23
C ILE A 40 6.29 -15.02 -29.97
N ARG A 41 5.64 -14.36 -30.92
CA ARG A 41 4.23 -13.96 -30.80
C ARG A 41 3.30 -15.17 -30.78
N ASP A 42 3.55 -16.14 -31.61
CA ASP A 42 2.75 -17.38 -31.68
C ASP A 42 2.88 -18.20 -30.38
N MET A 43 4.11 -18.40 -29.90
CA MET A 43 4.35 -19.07 -28.61
C MET A 43 3.64 -18.33 -27.46
N ALA A 44 3.68 -17.00 -27.43
CA ALA A 44 3.04 -16.20 -26.40
C ALA A 44 1.50 -16.27 -26.48
N LYS A 45 0.94 -16.37 -27.68
CA LYS A 45 -0.52 -16.47 -27.93
C LYS A 45 -1.06 -17.84 -27.52
N ARG A 46 -0.39 -18.90 -27.93
CA ARG A 46 -0.82 -20.28 -27.66
C ARG A 46 -0.61 -20.68 -26.21
N ASN A 47 0.42 -20.11 -25.54
CA ASN A 47 0.79 -20.48 -24.18
C ASN A 47 0.66 -19.30 -23.23
N ARG A 48 -0.57 -18.94 -22.85
CA ARG A 48 -0.88 -17.74 -22.05
C ARG A 48 -0.17 -17.69 -20.67
N LEU A 49 0.15 -18.85 -20.10
CA LEU A 49 0.82 -18.99 -18.80
C LEU A 49 2.35 -18.94 -18.90
N TRP A 50 2.93 -18.97 -20.08
CA TRP A 50 4.39 -18.97 -20.22
C TRP A 50 4.98 -17.58 -20.00
N GLY A 51 5.91 -17.44 -19.09
CA GLY A 51 6.71 -16.23 -18.94
C GLY A 51 7.76 -16.07 -20.03
N ALA A 52 8.35 -14.88 -20.15
CA ALA A 52 9.40 -14.61 -21.15
C ALA A 52 10.61 -15.55 -21.00
N GLU A 53 10.93 -15.97 -19.79
CA GLU A 53 12.06 -16.89 -19.53
C GLU A 53 11.77 -18.28 -20.07
N ARG A 54 10.53 -18.76 -19.93
CA ARG A 54 10.14 -20.06 -20.51
C ARG A 54 10.16 -20.04 -22.03
N ILE A 55 9.63 -18.98 -22.63
CA ILE A 55 9.71 -18.79 -24.10
C ILE A 55 11.16 -18.73 -24.56
N ARG A 56 12.05 -18.08 -23.80
CA ARG A 56 13.49 -18.07 -24.08
C ARG A 56 14.08 -19.47 -24.09
N GLY A 57 13.76 -20.27 -23.07
CA GLY A 57 14.19 -21.65 -22.98
C GLY A 57 13.74 -22.51 -24.18
N GLU A 58 12.50 -22.34 -24.63
CA GLU A 58 11.98 -23.04 -25.81
C GLU A 58 12.68 -22.59 -27.09
N LEU A 59 12.94 -21.29 -27.27
CA LEU A 59 13.68 -20.76 -28.42
C LEU A 59 15.14 -21.26 -28.47
N LEU A 60 15.77 -21.45 -27.31
CA LEU A 60 17.12 -22.01 -27.25
C LEU A 60 17.21 -23.45 -27.77
N LYS A 61 16.14 -24.26 -27.62
CA LYS A 61 16.08 -25.62 -28.20
C LYS A 61 16.17 -25.62 -29.74
N PHE A 62 15.78 -24.51 -30.36
CA PHE A 62 15.87 -24.32 -31.82
C PHE A 62 17.09 -23.45 -32.21
N GLY A 63 18.05 -23.28 -31.33
CA GLY A 63 19.25 -22.46 -31.57
C GLY A 63 18.97 -20.95 -31.70
N VAL A 64 17.78 -20.47 -31.31
CA VAL A 64 17.42 -19.07 -31.40
C VAL A 64 17.75 -18.36 -30.09
N GLN A 65 18.84 -17.59 -30.08
CA GLN A 65 19.27 -16.81 -28.95
C GLN A 65 18.61 -15.41 -28.95
N VAL A 66 17.78 -15.13 -27.97
CA VAL A 66 17.09 -13.83 -27.82
C VAL A 66 17.09 -13.41 -26.37
N SER A 67 17.33 -12.11 -26.10
CA SER A 67 17.30 -11.61 -24.74
C SER A 67 15.88 -11.64 -24.16
N LYS A 68 15.75 -11.87 -22.86
CA LYS A 68 14.48 -11.82 -22.10
C LYS A 68 13.73 -10.52 -22.38
N ARG A 69 14.44 -9.38 -22.39
CA ARG A 69 13.87 -8.05 -22.62
C ARG A 69 13.23 -7.93 -24.02
N THR A 70 13.86 -8.52 -25.04
CA THR A 70 13.33 -8.55 -26.42
C THR A 70 12.06 -9.40 -26.49
N ILE A 71 12.05 -10.56 -25.85
CA ILE A 71 10.87 -11.42 -25.76
C ILE A 71 9.73 -10.70 -25.07
N GLN A 72 9.99 -10.07 -23.93
CA GLN A 72 8.98 -9.28 -23.20
C GLN A 72 8.37 -8.16 -24.06
N LYS A 73 9.18 -7.51 -24.90
CA LYS A 73 8.69 -6.47 -25.82
C LYS A 73 7.63 -7.06 -26.76
N TYR A 74 7.93 -8.16 -27.46
CA TYR A 74 7.00 -8.76 -28.42
C TYR A 74 5.84 -9.52 -27.79
N MET A 75 5.98 -9.98 -26.54
CA MET A 75 4.87 -10.54 -25.77
C MET A 75 3.81 -9.48 -25.40
N LYS A 76 4.23 -8.23 -25.14
CA LYS A 76 3.28 -7.13 -24.84
C LYS A 76 2.33 -6.85 -26.01
N ASP A 77 2.79 -7.01 -27.25
CA ASP A 77 2.00 -6.74 -28.45
C ASP A 77 0.88 -7.79 -28.65
N VAL A 78 1.07 -8.99 -28.13
CA VAL A 78 0.17 -10.15 -28.36
C VAL A 78 -0.73 -10.43 -27.16
N ARG A 79 -0.21 -10.19 -25.98
CA ARG A 79 -1.00 -10.23 -24.75
C ARG A 79 -1.73 -8.91 -24.61
N SER A 80 -2.89 -8.81 -25.27
CA SER A 80 -3.85 -7.80 -24.87
C SER A 80 -3.97 -7.92 -23.34
N ARG A 81 -3.86 -6.81 -22.62
CA ARG A 81 -4.20 -6.78 -21.21
C ARG A 81 -5.51 -7.52 -21.08
N SER A 82 -5.49 -8.66 -20.38
CA SER A 82 -6.71 -9.37 -20.04
C SER A 82 -7.72 -8.30 -19.63
N GLY A 83 -8.85 -8.22 -20.32
CA GLY A 83 -9.81 -7.11 -20.20
C GLY A 83 -10.53 -7.05 -18.86
N GLY A 84 -9.86 -7.47 -17.78
CA GLY A 84 -10.26 -7.29 -16.40
C GLY A 84 -9.69 -5.96 -15.86
N GLN A 85 -10.48 -5.27 -15.09
CA GLN A 85 -10.10 -4.10 -14.33
C GLN A 85 -8.85 -4.43 -13.50
N SER A 86 -7.80 -3.59 -13.55
CA SER A 86 -6.64 -3.78 -12.69
C SER A 86 -7.07 -3.64 -11.22
N TRP A 87 -6.38 -4.32 -10.31
CA TRP A 87 -6.68 -4.21 -8.87
C TRP A 87 -6.64 -2.75 -8.40
N ALA A 88 -5.66 -1.97 -8.86
CA ALA A 88 -5.57 -0.54 -8.56
C ALA A 88 -6.79 0.25 -9.06
N THR A 89 -7.27 -0.05 -10.27
CA THR A 89 -8.47 0.58 -10.83
C THR A 89 -9.73 0.14 -10.07
N PHE A 90 -9.80 -1.14 -9.70
CA PHE A 90 -10.91 -1.65 -8.87
C PHE A 90 -10.97 -0.93 -7.52
N LEU A 91 -9.84 -0.84 -6.81
CA LEU A 91 -9.78 -0.13 -5.53
C LEU A 91 -10.09 1.36 -5.67
N ALA A 92 -9.60 2.02 -6.72
CA ALA A 92 -9.91 3.43 -6.96
C ALA A 92 -11.41 3.67 -7.16
N ASN A 93 -12.09 2.77 -7.89
CA ASN A 93 -13.52 2.89 -8.17
C ASN A 93 -14.43 2.50 -6.99
N HIS A 94 -13.92 1.69 -6.06
CA HIS A 94 -14.71 1.16 -4.93
C HIS A 94 -14.16 1.61 -3.56
N ALA A 95 -13.22 2.55 -3.52
CA ALA A 95 -12.56 2.97 -2.29
C ALA A 95 -13.53 3.45 -1.22
N ASP A 96 -14.57 4.18 -1.62
CA ASP A 96 -15.57 4.74 -0.70
C ASP A 96 -16.56 3.70 -0.15
N ALA A 97 -16.64 2.52 -0.77
CA ALA A 97 -17.46 1.41 -0.32
C ALA A 97 -16.62 0.26 0.26
N THR A 98 -15.32 0.48 0.46
CA THR A 98 -14.39 -0.57 0.87
C THR A 98 -13.70 -0.20 2.19
N TRP A 99 -13.72 -1.14 3.12
CA TRP A 99 -12.89 -1.13 4.31
C TRP A 99 -11.77 -2.16 4.19
N ALA A 100 -10.68 -1.93 4.90
CA ALA A 100 -9.60 -2.91 5.07
C ALA A 100 -9.34 -3.11 6.57
N CYS A 101 -9.07 -4.32 6.97
CA CYS A 101 -8.71 -4.64 8.35
C CYS A 101 -7.44 -5.45 8.43
N ASP A 102 -6.76 -5.31 9.56
CA ASP A 102 -5.51 -6.00 9.84
C ASP A 102 -5.19 -5.94 11.35
N PHE A 103 -4.11 -6.58 11.75
CA PHE A 103 -3.59 -6.58 13.10
C PHE A 103 -2.25 -5.86 13.20
N ILE A 104 -2.10 -5.07 14.26
CA ILE A 104 -0.79 -4.59 14.71
C ILE A 104 -0.36 -5.52 15.84
N GLN A 105 0.78 -6.17 15.68
CA GLN A 105 1.42 -6.94 16.75
C GLN A 105 2.42 -6.05 17.48
N ALA A 106 2.38 -6.06 18.81
CA ALA A 106 3.34 -5.42 19.70
C ALA A 106 3.78 -6.40 20.79
N TYR A 107 4.78 -6.00 21.56
CA TYR A 107 5.21 -6.73 22.75
C TYR A 107 5.03 -5.83 23.97
N ASN A 108 4.53 -6.40 25.06
CA ASN A 108 4.44 -5.69 26.33
C ASN A 108 5.79 -5.71 27.08
N ILE A 109 5.84 -5.02 28.23
CA ILE A 109 7.04 -4.95 29.06
C ILE A 109 7.59 -6.33 29.51
N LEU A 110 6.76 -7.37 29.52
CA LEU A 110 7.14 -8.74 29.82
C LEU A 110 7.46 -9.55 28.56
N PHE A 111 7.64 -8.90 27.41
CA PHE A 111 7.87 -9.51 26.10
C PHE A 111 6.76 -10.47 25.62
N TRP A 112 5.55 -10.37 26.18
CA TRP A 112 4.40 -11.09 25.69
C TRP A 112 3.76 -10.36 24.51
N GLN A 113 3.31 -11.13 23.54
CA GLN A 113 2.61 -10.58 22.39
C GLN A 113 1.26 -10.01 22.79
N VAL A 114 0.97 -8.84 22.27
CA VAL A 114 -0.32 -8.16 22.37
C VAL A 114 -0.71 -7.64 20.99
N TYR A 115 -1.98 -7.58 20.70
CA TYR A 115 -2.48 -7.28 19.37
C TYR A 115 -3.48 -6.13 19.40
N ALA A 116 -3.41 -5.27 18.40
CA ALA A 116 -4.45 -4.31 18.11
C ALA A 116 -5.08 -4.63 16.76
N PHE A 117 -6.35 -4.95 16.75
CA PHE A 117 -7.17 -5.06 15.56
C PHE A 117 -7.63 -3.66 15.13
N PHE A 118 -7.67 -3.38 13.83
CA PHE A 118 -8.19 -2.14 13.30
C PHE A 118 -8.91 -2.34 11.98
N ILE A 119 -9.82 -1.41 11.69
CA ILE A 119 -10.53 -1.30 10.41
C ILE A 119 -10.32 0.12 9.89
N VAL A 120 -9.90 0.25 8.63
CA VAL A 120 -9.68 1.52 7.95
C VAL A 120 -10.54 1.64 6.71
N HIS A 121 -11.17 2.78 6.52
CA HIS A 121 -11.93 3.11 5.31
C HIS A 121 -10.98 3.49 4.17
N MET A 122 -11.10 2.83 3.03
CA MET A 122 -10.12 2.93 1.95
C MET A 122 -10.11 4.29 1.26
N GLY A 123 -11.25 4.93 1.07
CA GLY A 123 -11.37 6.23 0.41
C GLY A 123 -10.88 7.37 1.29
N SER A 124 -11.48 7.53 2.46
CA SER A 124 -11.17 8.63 3.38
C SER A 124 -9.92 8.44 4.21
N ARG A 125 -9.37 7.21 4.31
CA ARG A 125 -8.29 6.82 5.22
C ARG A 125 -8.67 6.87 6.71
N LYS A 126 -9.94 7.10 7.05
CA LYS A 126 -10.43 7.13 8.42
C LYS A 126 -10.29 5.74 9.06
N VAL A 127 -9.74 5.68 10.24
CA VAL A 127 -9.78 4.46 11.07
C VAL A 127 -11.17 4.38 11.68
N VAL A 128 -11.99 3.46 11.19
CA VAL A 128 -13.38 3.28 11.63
C VAL A 128 -13.40 2.66 13.01
N TYR A 129 -12.64 1.60 13.20
CA TYR A 129 -12.63 0.83 14.43
C TYR A 129 -11.21 0.45 14.85
N ALA A 130 -10.99 0.34 16.15
CA ALA A 130 -9.76 -0.22 16.73
C ALA A 130 -10.03 -0.79 18.11
N ALA A 131 -9.46 -1.96 18.41
CA ALA A 131 -9.52 -2.60 19.71
C ALA A 131 -8.24 -3.42 19.94
N ALA A 132 -7.85 -3.63 21.19
CA ALA A 132 -6.67 -4.41 21.54
C ALA A 132 -7.04 -5.61 22.43
N CYS A 133 -6.25 -6.67 22.31
CA CYS A 133 -6.33 -7.82 23.22
C CYS A 133 -5.00 -8.58 23.23
N ARG A 134 -4.85 -9.47 24.20
CA ARG A 134 -3.68 -10.33 24.31
C ARG A 134 -3.76 -11.54 23.38
N ASN A 135 -4.92 -12.16 23.28
CA ASN A 135 -5.15 -13.38 22.49
C ASN A 135 -6.33 -13.18 21.55
N PRO A 136 -6.13 -12.71 20.32
CA PRO A 136 -7.21 -12.53 19.37
C PRO A 136 -7.69 -13.90 18.85
N THR A 137 -8.81 -14.39 19.41
CA THR A 137 -9.50 -15.57 18.86
C THR A 137 -10.36 -15.18 17.66
N GLN A 138 -10.81 -16.18 16.89
CA GLN A 138 -11.71 -15.95 15.76
C GLN A 138 -13.04 -15.32 16.21
N GLU A 139 -13.56 -15.75 17.35
CA GLU A 139 -14.79 -15.22 17.95
C GLU A 139 -14.62 -13.78 18.40
N TRP A 140 -13.47 -13.48 19.05
CA TRP A 140 -13.15 -12.12 19.44
C TRP A 140 -13.07 -11.21 18.21
N THR A 141 -12.36 -11.65 17.16
CA THR A 141 -12.21 -10.89 15.93
C THR A 141 -13.56 -10.66 15.22
N ALA A 142 -14.42 -11.68 15.20
CA ALA A 142 -15.77 -11.56 14.67
C ALA A 142 -16.62 -10.57 15.51
N GLN A 143 -16.45 -10.54 16.82
CA GLN A 143 -17.12 -9.57 17.68
C GLN A 143 -16.67 -8.13 17.41
N GLN A 144 -15.37 -7.92 17.10
CA GLN A 144 -14.90 -6.58 16.73
C GLN A 144 -15.55 -6.08 15.43
N LEU A 145 -15.82 -6.96 14.46
CA LEU A 145 -16.55 -6.58 13.26
C LEU A 145 -17.99 -6.19 13.57
N ARG A 146 -18.68 -6.92 14.44
CA ARG A 146 -20.03 -6.54 14.90
C ARG A 146 -20.02 -5.15 15.55
N ASN A 147 -19.07 -4.92 16.46
CA ASN A 147 -18.94 -3.63 17.14
C ASN A 147 -18.67 -2.49 16.13
N ALA A 148 -17.88 -2.75 15.09
CA ALA A 148 -17.56 -1.75 14.06
C ALA A 148 -18.75 -1.40 13.15
N THR A 149 -19.76 -2.28 13.09
CA THR A 149 -20.94 -2.12 12.22
C THR A 149 -22.24 -1.85 13.01
N MET A 150 -22.13 -1.65 14.33
CA MET A 150 -23.31 -1.45 15.21
C MET A 150 -24.13 -0.22 14.85
N ASP A 151 -23.47 0.85 14.41
CA ASP A 151 -24.14 2.13 14.11
C ASP A 151 -24.80 2.15 12.71
N GLY A 152 -24.88 0.99 12.04
CA GLY A 152 -25.48 0.85 10.71
C GLY A 152 -24.55 1.26 9.56
N GLU A 153 -23.36 1.76 9.83
CA GLU A 153 -22.34 1.98 8.81
C GLU A 153 -21.62 0.66 8.51
N ALA A 154 -21.81 0.14 7.30
CA ALA A 154 -21.11 -1.06 6.84
C ALA A 154 -20.58 -0.86 5.41
N PRO A 155 -19.40 -1.39 5.09
CA PRO A 155 -18.86 -1.32 3.74
C PRO A 155 -19.54 -2.38 2.85
N ASN A 156 -19.53 -2.16 1.54
CA ASN A 156 -19.90 -3.23 0.61
C ASN A 156 -18.81 -4.31 0.52
N ILE A 157 -17.55 -3.91 0.73
CA ILE A 157 -16.38 -4.76 0.59
C ILE A 157 -15.47 -4.60 1.81
N LEU A 158 -15.01 -5.73 2.36
CA LEU A 158 -14.02 -5.77 3.43
C LEU A 158 -12.80 -6.56 2.95
N LEU A 159 -11.65 -5.88 2.90
CA LEU A 159 -10.36 -6.50 2.60
C LEU A 159 -9.72 -7.00 3.89
N ARG A 160 -9.21 -8.22 3.89
CA ARG A 160 -8.41 -8.79 4.97
C ARG A 160 -7.31 -9.69 4.43
N ASP A 161 -6.30 -9.93 5.22
CA ASP A 161 -5.30 -10.94 4.91
C ASP A 161 -5.82 -12.38 5.15
N ARG A 162 -4.92 -13.35 5.11
CA ARG A 162 -5.20 -14.77 5.33
C ARG A 162 -4.79 -15.24 6.73
N ASP A 163 -4.62 -14.32 7.68
CA ASP A 163 -4.29 -14.67 9.05
C ASP A 163 -5.41 -15.54 9.67
N ASP A 164 -5.01 -16.57 10.40
CA ASP A 164 -5.93 -17.53 11.05
C ASP A 164 -6.82 -16.88 12.11
N LYS A 165 -6.49 -15.70 12.60
CA LYS A 165 -7.35 -14.89 13.48
C LYS A 165 -8.65 -14.46 12.81
N PHE A 166 -8.68 -14.47 11.46
CA PHE A 166 -9.90 -14.27 10.67
C PHE A 166 -10.52 -15.61 10.29
N GLY A 167 -11.22 -16.22 11.17
CA GLY A 167 -11.85 -17.53 10.94
C GLY A 167 -13.20 -17.46 10.21
N ALA A 168 -13.85 -18.62 10.17
CA ALA A 168 -15.19 -18.78 9.58
C ALA A 168 -16.23 -17.88 10.27
N SER A 169 -16.12 -17.68 11.59
CA SER A 169 -17.00 -16.80 12.38
C SER A 169 -16.97 -15.37 11.88
N PHE A 170 -15.79 -14.87 11.52
CA PHE A 170 -15.62 -13.51 10.96
C PHE A 170 -16.31 -13.37 9.59
N ASP A 171 -16.07 -14.34 8.69
CA ASP A 171 -16.70 -14.35 7.36
C ASP A 171 -18.23 -14.49 7.46
N HIS A 172 -18.73 -15.25 8.46
CA HIS A 172 -20.17 -15.40 8.73
C HIS A 172 -20.80 -14.09 9.20
N VAL A 173 -20.16 -13.38 10.12
CA VAL A 173 -20.62 -12.07 10.61
C VAL A 173 -20.67 -11.06 9.44
N ALA A 174 -19.59 -10.99 8.64
CA ALA A 174 -19.55 -10.11 7.49
C ALA A 174 -20.69 -10.38 6.52
N LYS A 175 -20.95 -11.65 6.20
CA LYS A 175 -22.06 -12.07 5.34
C LYS A 175 -23.42 -11.68 5.94
N GLY A 176 -23.61 -11.82 7.25
CA GLY A 176 -24.84 -11.48 7.96
C GLY A 176 -25.23 -10.00 7.84
N VAL A 177 -24.24 -9.11 7.73
CA VAL A 177 -24.45 -7.67 7.54
C VAL A 177 -24.27 -7.23 6.07
N GLY A 178 -24.25 -8.17 5.11
CA GLY A 178 -24.20 -7.88 3.69
C GLY A 178 -22.81 -7.50 3.15
N ILE A 179 -21.74 -7.70 3.93
CA ILE A 179 -20.38 -7.36 3.54
C ILE A 179 -19.74 -8.49 2.73
N ARG A 180 -19.20 -8.15 1.56
CA ARG A 180 -18.40 -9.07 0.74
C ARG A 180 -16.94 -9.05 1.23
N VAL A 181 -16.48 -10.16 1.83
CA VAL A 181 -15.08 -10.31 2.23
C VAL A 181 -14.21 -10.70 1.02
N ILE A 182 -13.12 -9.97 0.83
CA ILE A 182 -12.08 -10.30 -0.15
C ILE A 182 -10.77 -10.56 0.60
N LYS A 183 -10.27 -11.80 0.47
CA LYS A 183 -8.97 -12.18 1.05
C LYS A 183 -7.85 -11.73 0.11
N THR A 184 -6.83 -11.07 0.65
CA THR A 184 -5.68 -10.64 -0.14
C THR A 184 -4.99 -11.83 -0.79
N GLY A 185 -4.51 -11.64 -2.02
CA GLY A 185 -3.79 -12.68 -2.75
C GLY A 185 -2.43 -12.97 -2.11
N VAL A 186 -1.97 -14.21 -2.21
CA VAL A 186 -0.61 -14.57 -1.81
C VAL A 186 0.39 -13.75 -2.64
N ARG A 187 1.32 -13.07 -1.98
CA ARG A 187 2.31 -12.16 -2.61
C ARG A 187 1.70 -10.98 -3.39
N ALA A 188 0.56 -10.46 -2.92
CA ALA A 188 -0.08 -9.28 -3.50
C ALA A 188 -0.18 -8.14 -2.46
N PRO A 189 0.96 -7.53 -2.03
CA PRO A 189 0.99 -6.50 -1.00
C PRO A 189 0.14 -5.27 -1.37
N ASP A 190 0.06 -4.93 -2.64
CA ASP A 190 -0.72 -3.78 -3.11
C ASP A 190 -2.23 -3.90 -2.77
N MET A 191 -2.72 -5.10 -2.46
CA MET A 191 -4.12 -5.31 -2.12
C MET A 191 -4.50 -4.73 -0.76
N ASN A 192 -3.59 -4.72 0.22
CA ASN A 192 -3.83 -4.20 1.57
C ASN A 192 -2.95 -3.00 1.92
N ALA A 193 -2.40 -2.33 0.92
CA ALA A 193 -1.43 -1.24 1.08
C ALA A 193 -1.89 -0.11 2.01
N VAL A 194 -3.21 0.12 2.17
CA VAL A 194 -3.75 1.14 3.07
C VAL A 194 -3.64 0.70 4.52
N ALA A 195 -4.01 -0.56 4.82
CA ALA A 195 -3.87 -1.12 6.16
C ALA A 195 -2.38 -1.25 6.55
N GLU A 196 -1.53 -1.76 5.65
CA GLU A 196 -0.09 -1.84 5.88
C GLU A 196 0.54 -0.46 6.16
N ARG A 197 0.09 0.58 5.45
CA ARG A 197 0.54 1.96 5.69
C ARG A 197 0.09 2.48 7.04
N PHE A 198 -1.11 2.15 7.49
CA PHE A 198 -1.58 2.48 8.82
C PHE A 198 -0.73 1.78 9.89
N VAL A 199 -0.47 0.48 9.75
CA VAL A 199 0.45 -0.28 10.64
C VAL A 199 1.81 0.39 10.72
N GLY A 200 2.41 0.71 9.56
CA GLY A 200 3.71 1.38 9.51
C GLY A 200 3.70 2.77 10.16
N SER A 201 2.60 3.52 10.05
CA SER A 201 2.45 4.82 10.72
C SER A 201 2.30 4.65 12.23
N ALA A 202 1.44 3.75 12.69
CA ALA A 202 1.23 3.48 14.11
C ALA A 202 2.52 3.00 14.80
N ARG A 203 3.33 2.17 14.13
CA ARG A 203 4.64 1.77 14.66
C ARG A 203 5.54 2.97 14.84
N ARG A 204 5.85 3.69 13.78
CA ARG A 204 6.79 4.83 13.81
C ARG A 204 6.33 6.01 14.67
N GLU A 205 5.03 6.22 14.79
CA GLU A 205 4.47 7.40 15.46
C GLU A 205 4.10 7.13 16.91
N ILE A 206 3.95 5.86 17.33
CA ILE A 206 3.62 5.52 18.72
C ILE A 206 4.47 4.38 19.25
N LEU A 207 4.37 3.18 18.64
CA LEU A 207 4.84 1.94 19.26
C LEU A 207 6.36 1.89 19.42
N ASP A 208 7.09 2.57 18.53
CA ASP A 208 8.55 2.69 18.63
C ASP A 208 9.01 3.67 19.73
N HIS A 209 8.05 4.41 20.35
CA HIS A 209 8.33 5.44 21.35
C HIS A 209 7.72 5.15 22.72
N VAL A 210 6.90 4.11 22.85
CA VAL A 210 6.16 3.80 24.09
C VAL A 210 6.34 2.34 24.46
N ILE A 211 6.67 2.08 25.72
CA ILE A 211 6.66 0.72 26.27
C ILE A 211 5.22 0.34 26.58
N VAL A 212 4.70 -0.66 25.89
CA VAL A 212 3.36 -1.19 26.14
C VAL A 212 3.38 -2.01 27.44
N LEU A 213 2.50 -1.70 28.39
CA LEU A 213 2.43 -2.41 29.67
C LEU A 213 1.59 -3.68 29.54
N ASP A 214 0.40 -3.57 28.96
CA ASP A 214 -0.56 -4.64 28.77
C ASP A 214 -1.47 -4.34 27.55
N ASP A 215 -2.42 -5.19 27.27
CA ASP A 215 -3.38 -5.04 26.18
C ASP A 215 -4.36 -3.87 26.41
N GLN A 216 -4.73 -3.57 27.66
CA GLN A 216 -5.57 -2.41 27.99
C GLN A 216 -4.80 -1.09 27.73
N HIS A 217 -3.51 -1.05 28.08
CA HIS A 217 -2.65 0.10 27.76
C HIS A 217 -2.52 0.27 26.24
N LEU A 218 -2.28 -0.83 25.49
CA LEU A 218 -2.26 -0.80 24.02
C LEU A 218 -3.60 -0.28 23.48
N GLY A 219 -4.72 -0.72 24.04
CA GLY A 219 -6.07 -0.26 23.65
C GLY A 219 -6.24 1.24 23.81
N ARG A 220 -5.80 1.81 24.95
CA ARG A 220 -5.82 3.26 25.18
C ARG A 220 -4.94 4.03 24.20
N LEU A 221 -3.72 3.54 23.96
CA LEU A 221 -2.79 4.16 22.99
C LEU A 221 -3.37 4.18 21.59
N VAL A 222 -3.92 3.06 21.13
CA VAL A 222 -4.51 2.95 19.80
C VAL A 222 -5.78 3.79 19.67
N ALA A 223 -6.60 3.90 20.73
CA ALA A 223 -7.77 4.76 20.73
C ALA A 223 -7.38 6.26 20.63
N GLN A 224 -6.38 6.70 21.39
CA GLN A 224 -5.86 8.07 21.29
C GLN A 224 -5.25 8.35 19.93
N TYR A 225 -4.51 7.39 19.39
CA TYR A 225 -3.93 7.53 18.05
C TYR A 225 -5.00 7.55 16.97
N LYS A 226 -6.04 6.73 17.07
CA LYS A 226 -7.19 6.77 16.16
C LYS A 226 -7.79 8.18 16.12
N ALA A 227 -8.00 8.81 17.27
CA ALA A 227 -8.52 10.16 17.35
C ALA A 227 -7.58 11.17 16.66
N TYR A 228 -6.29 11.15 16.99
CA TYR A 228 -5.29 11.99 16.34
C TYR A 228 -5.20 11.75 14.82
N PHE A 229 -5.13 10.49 14.41
CA PHE A 229 -5.03 10.07 13.02
C PHE A 229 -6.22 10.55 12.20
N ASN A 230 -7.43 10.49 12.75
CA ASN A 230 -8.65 10.86 12.06
C ASN A 230 -8.94 12.37 12.09
N GLU A 231 -8.55 13.09 13.13
CA GLU A 231 -9.04 14.45 13.41
C GLU A 231 -7.97 15.54 13.33
N ALA A 232 -6.70 15.16 13.38
CA ALA A 232 -5.61 16.12 13.46
C ALA A 232 -4.52 15.88 12.39
N ARG A 233 -4.26 14.63 12.05
CA ARG A 233 -3.14 14.25 11.19
C ARG A 233 -3.45 14.44 9.70
N PRO A 234 -2.64 15.22 8.94
CA PRO A 234 -2.76 15.29 7.48
C PRO A 234 -2.30 13.99 6.82
N HIS A 235 -2.98 13.59 5.73
CA HIS A 235 -2.68 12.36 5.00
C HIS A 235 -2.32 12.61 3.54
N GLN A 236 -1.10 12.26 3.16
CA GLN A 236 -0.61 12.39 1.79
C GLN A 236 -1.50 11.66 0.77
N GLY A 237 -1.99 10.47 1.11
CA GLY A 237 -2.82 9.64 0.22
C GLY A 237 -4.19 10.22 -0.13
N ILE A 238 -4.62 11.29 0.54
CA ILE A 238 -5.84 12.05 0.27
C ILE A 238 -5.55 13.55 0.08
N GLY A 239 -4.35 13.88 -0.44
CA GLY A 239 -3.96 15.25 -0.74
C GLY A 239 -3.76 16.13 0.49
N GLN A 240 -3.14 15.62 1.55
CA GLN A 240 -2.89 16.28 2.83
C GLN A 240 -4.16 16.68 3.60
N ARG A 241 -5.30 16.13 3.24
CA ARG A 241 -6.55 16.33 4.01
C ARG A 241 -6.54 15.51 5.29
N ILE A 242 -7.37 15.91 6.24
CA ILE A 242 -7.63 15.19 7.49
C ILE A 242 -8.87 14.33 7.29
N PRO A 243 -8.84 13.00 7.57
CA PRO A 243 -9.92 12.07 7.24
C PRO A 243 -11.29 12.44 7.83
N GLY A 244 -11.32 12.90 9.06
CA GLY A 244 -12.55 13.22 9.79
C GLY A 244 -13.06 14.65 9.61
N LYS A 245 -12.35 15.48 8.82
CA LYS A 245 -12.70 16.91 8.71
C LYS A 245 -13.03 17.32 7.27
N PRO A 246 -14.13 18.05 7.04
CA PRO A 246 -14.36 18.73 5.78
C PRO A 246 -13.30 19.83 5.56
N ALA A 247 -13.15 20.26 4.31
CA ALA A 247 -12.36 21.45 4.01
C ALA A 247 -13.07 22.67 4.64
N VAL A 248 -12.35 23.38 5.51
CA VAL A 248 -12.84 24.57 6.20
C VAL A 248 -12.06 25.77 5.72
N THR A 249 -12.72 26.90 5.53
CA THR A 249 -12.04 28.19 5.31
C THR A 249 -11.27 28.56 6.57
N ILE A 250 -9.96 28.76 6.43
CA ILE A 250 -9.07 29.05 7.56
C ILE A 250 -8.88 30.57 7.65
N ASP A 251 -9.20 31.13 8.80
CA ASP A 251 -8.85 32.51 9.11
C ASP A 251 -7.36 32.60 9.47
N ILE A 252 -6.57 33.08 8.53
CA ILE A 252 -5.10 33.17 8.67
C ILE A 252 -4.62 34.21 9.68
N THR A 253 -5.52 35.10 10.13
CA THR A 253 -5.15 36.19 11.09
C THR A 253 -5.08 35.67 12.54
N LYS A 254 -5.77 34.56 12.84
CA LYS A 254 -5.83 34.01 14.20
C LYS A 254 -4.53 33.30 14.59
N PRO A 255 -4.16 33.32 15.88
CA PRO A 255 -2.95 32.68 16.37
C PRO A 255 -3.01 31.16 16.18
N ILE A 256 -1.83 30.55 16.02
CA ILE A 256 -1.69 29.09 15.93
C ILE A 256 -1.57 28.55 17.37
N LEU A 257 -2.41 27.58 17.68
CA LEU A 257 -2.38 26.82 18.93
C LEU A 257 -1.78 25.44 18.67
N ALA A 258 -0.90 25.00 19.55
CA ALA A 258 -0.34 23.66 19.55
C ALA A 258 -0.88 22.89 20.77
N THR A 259 -1.70 21.87 20.53
CA THR A 259 -2.26 21.03 21.59
C THR A 259 -1.48 19.72 21.64
N PRO A 260 -0.85 19.34 22.77
CA PRO A 260 -0.16 18.08 22.87
C PRO A 260 -1.13 16.90 22.79
N VAL A 261 -0.74 15.85 22.07
CA VAL A 261 -1.47 14.58 21.96
C VAL A 261 -0.53 13.42 22.26
N LEU A 262 -1.07 12.29 22.71
CA LEU A 262 -0.29 11.10 23.09
C LEU A 262 0.80 11.42 24.13
N GLY A 263 0.44 12.13 25.18
CA GLY A 263 1.38 12.52 26.22
C GLY A 263 2.47 13.52 25.79
N GLY A 264 2.24 14.25 24.70
CA GLY A 264 3.20 15.21 24.14
C GLY A 264 4.11 14.63 23.05
N LEU A 265 3.92 13.36 22.67
CA LEU A 265 4.66 12.74 21.59
C LEU A 265 4.37 13.42 20.24
N HIS A 266 3.15 13.89 20.05
CA HIS A 266 2.73 14.71 18.91
C HIS A 266 2.01 15.96 19.36
N HIS A 267 1.77 16.87 18.40
CA HIS A 267 0.98 18.09 18.62
C HIS A 267 -0.04 18.24 17.50
N ASP A 268 -1.25 18.60 17.85
CA ASP A 268 -2.27 19.08 16.90
C ASP A 268 -2.17 20.60 16.80
N TYR A 269 -1.95 21.10 15.59
CA TYR A 269 -1.82 22.53 15.30
C TYR A 269 -3.12 23.03 14.68
N ARG A 270 -3.75 24.00 15.35
CA ARG A 270 -4.99 24.63 14.87
C ARG A 270 -4.91 26.13 14.97
N ARG A 271 -5.70 26.85 14.16
CA ARG A 271 -5.98 28.26 14.42
C ARG A 271 -6.95 28.35 15.61
N ALA A 272 -6.81 29.38 16.43
CA ALA A 272 -7.78 29.68 17.49
C ALA A 272 -9.17 29.85 16.88
N ALA A 273 -10.22 29.51 17.63
CA ALA A 273 -11.62 29.61 17.19
C ALA A 273 -12.07 31.06 17.04
#